data_368f54a3175348e9815c8bfc2e348233
#
_entry.id   368f54a3175348e9815c8bfc2e348233
#
_cell.length_a   1.000
_cell.length_b   1.000
_cell.length_c   1.000
_cell.angle_alpha   90.00
_cell.angle_beta   90.00
_cell.angle_gamma   90.00
#
_symmetry.space_group_name_H-M   'P 1'
#
loop_
_entity.id
_entity.type
_entity.pdbx_description
1 polymer ?
#
loop_
_entity_poly.entity_id
_entity_poly.type
_entity_poly.pdbx_seq_one_letter_code
_entity_poly.pdbx_strand_id
1 'polypeptide(L)' 'MLGPMRHSEFWERMDHHLGRAYARVWADSQVIDELDHRTPSEALEAGLSPKLVWRAVHARLELPPVDY' A
#
# COMPACT_ATOMS: atom_id res chain seq x y z
N MET A 1 14.69 -15.62 -4.97
CA MET A 1 14.74 -14.22 -4.56
C MET A 1 13.57 -13.44 -5.11
N LEU A 2 13.02 -12.59 -4.28
CA LEU A 2 11.87 -11.79 -4.68
C LEU A 2 12.33 -10.54 -5.40
N GLY A 3 11.79 -10.32 -6.61
CA GLY A 3 11.99 -9.07 -7.30
C GLY A 3 11.20 -7.95 -6.64
N PRO A 4 11.32 -6.73 -7.16
CA PRO A 4 10.53 -5.62 -6.65
C PRO A 4 9.05 -5.86 -6.89
N MET A 5 8.24 -5.37 -5.96
CA MET A 5 6.79 -5.47 -6.09
C MET A 5 6.33 -4.54 -7.22
N ARG A 6 5.41 -5.03 -8.03
CA ARG A 6 4.81 -4.23 -9.10
C ARG A 6 3.59 -3.51 -8.58
N HIS A 7 3.18 -2.45 -9.30
CA HIS A 7 1.96 -1.74 -8.95
C HIS A 7 0.74 -2.67 -8.93
N SER A 8 0.66 -3.59 -9.89
CA SER A 8 -0.43 -4.55 -9.93
C SER A 8 -0.46 -5.44 -8.70
N GLU A 9 0.72 -5.87 -8.23
CA GLU A 9 0.81 -6.70 -7.02
C GLU A 9 0.40 -5.91 -5.78
N PHE A 10 0.78 -4.64 -5.72
CA PHE A 10 0.37 -3.79 -4.62
C PHE A 10 -1.16 -3.71 -4.54
N TRP A 11 -1.81 -3.44 -5.67
CA TRP A 11 -3.26 -3.32 -5.71
C TRP A 11 -3.97 -4.65 -5.46
N GLU A 12 -3.39 -5.76 -5.91
CA GLU A 12 -3.94 -7.08 -5.61
C GLU A 12 -3.97 -7.33 -4.10
N ARG A 13 -2.90 -6.97 -3.41
CA ARG A 13 -2.85 -7.13 -1.96
C ARG A 13 -3.83 -6.21 -1.26
N MET A 14 -3.92 -4.98 -1.72
CA MET A 14 -4.90 -4.02 -1.18
C MET A 14 -6.32 -4.56 -1.34
N ASP A 15 -6.64 -5.05 -2.52
CA ASP A 15 -7.97 -5.59 -2.81
C ASP A 15 -8.27 -6.81 -1.96
N HIS A 16 -7.27 -7.63 -1.71
CA HIS A 16 -7.43 -8.82 -0.88
C HIS A 16 -7.82 -8.48 0.56
N HIS A 17 -7.21 -7.45 1.12
CA HIS A 17 -7.44 -7.08 2.52
C HIS A 17 -8.61 -6.13 2.73
N LEU A 18 -8.85 -5.24 1.79
CA LEU A 18 -9.86 -4.18 1.95
C LEU A 18 -11.06 -4.33 1.02
N GLY A 19 -10.95 -5.20 0.02
CA GLY A 19 -11.96 -5.28 -1.02
C GLY A 19 -11.70 -4.27 -2.10
N ARG A 20 -12.02 -4.64 -3.34
CA ARG A 20 -11.68 -3.82 -4.51
C ARG A 20 -12.22 -2.40 -4.43
N ALA A 21 -13.47 -2.26 -4.06
CA ALA A 21 -14.09 -0.94 -4.04
C ALA A 21 -13.49 -0.05 -2.94
N TYR A 22 -13.32 -0.61 -1.76
CA TYR A 22 -12.84 0.16 -0.62
C TYR A 22 -11.34 0.44 -0.67
N ALA A 23 -10.57 -0.46 -1.29
CA ALA A 23 -9.12 -0.32 -1.35
C ALA A 23 -8.71 1.01 -1.97
N ARG A 24 -9.36 1.41 -3.06
CA ARG A 24 -9.05 2.66 -3.74
C ARG A 24 -9.42 3.88 -2.92
N VAL A 25 -10.59 3.84 -2.29
CA VAL A 25 -11.03 4.92 -1.41
C VAL A 25 -10.05 5.09 -0.25
N TRP A 26 -9.66 3.98 0.36
CA TRP A 26 -8.72 4.00 1.48
C TRP A 26 -7.37 4.56 1.05
N ALA A 27 -6.85 4.07 -0.09
CA ALA A 27 -5.54 4.49 -0.59
C ALA A 27 -5.52 5.97 -1.00
N ASP A 28 -6.66 6.52 -1.38
CA ASP A 28 -6.75 7.91 -1.81
C ASP A 28 -7.01 8.87 -0.64
N SER A 29 -7.39 8.36 0.51
CA SER A 29 -7.81 9.21 1.63
C SER A 29 -6.98 9.08 2.89
N GLN A 30 -6.30 7.94 3.11
CA GLN A 30 -5.56 7.74 4.34
C GLN A 30 -4.15 8.29 4.25
N VAL A 31 -3.86 9.32 5.04
CA VAL A 31 -2.53 9.90 5.12
C VAL A 31 -1.69 9.06 6.07
N ILE A 32 -0.51 8.65 5.63
CA ILE A 32 0.39 7.82 6.43
C ILE A 32 1.68 8.58 6.69
N ASP A 33 2.03 8.74 7.96
CA ASP A 33 3.21 9.50 8.34
C ASP A 33 4.50 8.94 7.76
N GLU A 34 4.63 7.63 7.70
CA GLU A 34 5.81 6.96 7.15
C GLU A 34 5.99 7.24 5.66
N LEU A 35 4.99 7.77 5.01
CA LEU A 35 5.06 8.15 3.60
C LEU A 35 5.17 9.67 3.42
N ASP A 36 5.78 10.36 4.39
CA ASP A 36 5.92 11.80 4.41
C ASP A 36 4.58 12.51 4.37
N HIS A 37 3.63 12.01 5.14
CA HIS A 37 2.27 12.55 5.23
C HIS A 37 1.55 12.52 3.88
N ARG A 38 1.79 11.44 3.12
CA ARG A 38 1.09 11.22 1.85
C ARG A 38 0.15 10.04 1.97
N THR A 39 -0.87 10.03 1.10
CA THR A 39 -1.68 8.82 0.95
C THR A 39 -0.88 7.79 0.16
N PRO A 40 -1.24 6.50 0.25
CA PRO A 40 -0.58 5.49 -0.60
C PRO A 40 -0.61 5.85 -2.08
N SER A 41 -1.74 6.37 -2.58
CA SER A 41 -1.84 6.77 -3.98
C SER A 41 -0.87 7.90 -4.31
N GLU A 42 -0.78 8.90 -3.45
CA GLU A 42 0.16 10.01 -3.64
C GLU A 42 1.61 9.54 -3.60
N ALA A 43 1.91 8.62 -2.70
CA ALA A 43 3.26 8.08 -2.59
C ALA A 43 3.68 7.34 -3.85
N LEU A 44 2.78 6.54 -4.41
CA LEU A 44 3.06 5.84 -5.67
C LEU A 44 3.27 6.81 -6.81
N GLU A 45 2.47 7.86 -6.89
CA GLU A 45 2.63 8.89 -7.91
C GLU A 45 3.93 9.66 -7.76
N ALA A 46 4.39 9.83 -6.53
CA ALA A 46 5.65 10.51 -6.26
C ALA A 46 6.87 9.65 -6.59
N GLY A 47 6.65 8.41 -6.99
CA GLY A 47 7.73 7.53 -7.40
C GLY A 47 8.27 6.60 -6.33
N LEU A 48 7.63 6.55 -5.16
CA LEU A 48 8.04 5.61 -4.13
C LEU A 48 7.73 4.18 -4.60
N SER A 49 8.59 3.24 -4.21
CA SER A 49 8.40 1.87 -4.66
C SER A 49 7.12 1.27 -4.07
N PRO A 50 6.39 0.47 -4.85
CA PRO A 50 5.19 -0.20 -4.32
C PRO A 50 5.48 -1.03 -3.06
N LYS A 51 6.66 -1.63 -2.98
CA LYS A 51 7.04 -2.42 -1.81
C LYS A 51 7.11 -1.56 -0.55
N LEU A 52 7.71 -0.38 -0.68
CA LEU A 52 7.83 0.54 0.44
C LEU A 52 6.45 1.04 0.86
N VAL A 53 5.61 1.37 -0.11
CA VAL A 53 4.25 1.83 0.18
C VAL A 53 3.45 0.70 0.83
N TRP A 54 3.60 -0.53 0.33
CA TRP A 54 2.90 -1.68 0.91
C TRP A 54 3.31 -1.91 2.36
N ARG A 55 4.59 -1.76 2.68
CA ARG A 55 5.06 -1.91 4.05
C ARG A 55 4.40 -0.91 4.99
N ALA A 56 4.25 0.32 4.54
CA ALA A 56 3.60 1.36 5.33
C ALA A 56 2.12 1.03 5.54
N VAL A 57 1.45 0.57 4.51
CA VAL A 57 0.05 0.15 4.59
C VAL A 57 -0.10 -1.03 5.54
N HIS A 58 0.78 -2.01 5.38
CA HIS A 58 0.76 -3.21 6.21
C HIS A 58 0.86 -2.86 7.70
N ALA A 59 1.78 -1.97 8.03
CA ALA A 59 1.95 -1.52 9.40
C ALA A 59 0.73 -0.75 9.90
N ARG A 60 0.17 0.11 9.05
CA ARG A 60 -0.99 0.91 9.43
C ARG A 60 -2.22 0.05 9.71
N LEU A 61 -2.40 -1.01 8.93
CA LEU A 61 -3.54 -1.92 9.08
C LEU A 61 -3.26 -3.03 10.08
N GLU A 62 -2.04 -3.10 10.59
CA GLU A 62 -1.63 -4.14 11.54
C GLU A 62 -1.91 -5.54 11.01
N LEU A 63 -1.51 -5.76 9.76
CA LEU A 63 -1.74 -7.04 9.10
C LEU A 63 -0.75 -8.10 9.58
N PRO A 64 -1.10 -9.40 9.44
CA PRO A 64 -0.18 -10.48 9.83
C PRO A 64 1.13 -10.43 9.04
N PRO A 65 2.27 -10.79 9.67
CA PRO A 65 3.56 -10.77 8.97
C PRO A 65 3.61 -11.63 7.72
N VAL A 66 2.78 -12.66 7.65
CA VAL A 66 2.74 -13.55 6.50
C VAL A 66 2.36 -12.82 5.21
N ASP A 67 1.65 -11.71 5.33
CA ASP A 67 1.20 -10.93 4.17
C ASP A 67 2.15 -9.77 3.84
N TYR A 68 3.27 -9.75 4.50
CA TYR A 68 4.24 -8.68 4.34
C TYR A 68 4.97 -8.78 2.99
#